data_9e28f7d71c43bcad083a6204669669e7
#
_entry.id   9e28f7d71c43bcad083a6204669669e7
#
_cell.length_a   1.000
_cell.length_b   1.000
_cell.length_c   1.000
_cell.angle_alpha   90.00
_cell.angle_beta   90.00
_cell.angle_gamma   90.00
#
_symmetry.space_group_name_H-M   'P 1'
#
loop_
_entity.id
_entity.type
_entity.pdbx_description
1 polymer ?
#
loop_
_entity_poly.entity_id
_entity_poly.type
_entity_poly.pdbx_seq_one_letter_code
_entity_poly.pdbx_strand_id
1 'polypeptide(L)'
;MPRTDQRALRDSYKQTPRKTGIFAIRCRTLDAAWIGTSGDIEKAQNRHWFTLKLGTHHIPALQGAWNDAGETAFEYEVLETLDDDLSPLARDNALKAKRAAWKEKLGAELL
;
A
#
# COMPACT_ATOMS: atom_id res chain seq x y z
N MET A 1 -15.03 -26.74 -22.01
CA MET A 1 -15.97 -26.73 -20.91
C MET A 1 -15.99 -25.38 -20.23
N PRO A 2 -16.96 -24.58 -20.54
CA PRO A 2 -17.00 -23.23 -20.00
C PRO A 2 -16.99 -23.22 -18.48
N ARG A 3 -17.71 -24.15 -17.85
CA ARG A 3 -17.77 -24.18 -16.43
C ARG A 3 -16.42 -24.51 -15.80
N THR A 4 -15.67 -25.41 -16.45
CA THR A 4 -14.34 -25.73 -15.96
C THR A 4 -13.44 -24.51 -16.07
N ASP A 5 -13.55 -23.81 -17.18
CA ASP A 5 -12.78 -22.59 -17.36
C ASP A 5 -13.14 -21.54 -16.34
N GLN A 6 -14.42 -21.38 -16.08
CA GLN A 6 -14.87 -20.43 -15.08
C GLN A 6 -14.36 -20.80 -13.69
N ARG A 7 -14.39 -22.10 -13.40
CA ARG A 7 -13.87 -22.55 -12.11
C ARG A 7 -12.38 -22.28 -12.01
N ALA A 8 -11.63 -22.56 -13.07
CA ALA A 8 -10.22 -22.32 -13.07
C ALA A 8 -9.91 -20.85 -12.87
N LEU A 9 -10.64 -19.99 -13.54
CA LEU A 9 -10.46 -18.55 -13.37
C LEU A 9 -10.81 -18.13 -11.96
N ARG A 10 -11.90 -18.63 -11.43
CA ARG A 10 -12.32 -18.26 -10.09
C ARG A 10 -11.36 -18.79 -9.04
N ASP A 11 -10.91 -20.04 -9.21
CA ASP A 11 -9.96 -20.62 -8.28
C ASP A 11 -8.63 -19.87 -8.34
N SER A 12 -8.19 -19.55 -9.55
CA SER A 12 -7.00 -18.76 -9.74
C SER A 12 -7.16 -17.39 -9.07
N TYR A 13 -8.30 -16.77 -9.24
CA TYR A 13 -8.58 -15.48 -8.63
C TYR A 13 -8.58 -15.58 -7.10
N LYS A 14 -9.22 -16.61 -6.57
CA LYS A 14 -9.25 -16.81 -5.12
C LYS A 14 -7.89 -17.17 -4.57
N GLN A 15 -7.13 -17.91 -5.35
CA GLN A 15 -5.82 -18.36 -4.93
C GLN A 15 -4.74 -17.35 -5.25
N THR A 16 -5.08 -16.31 -6.01
CA THR A 16 -4.13 -15.22 -6.21
C THR A 16 -3.77 -14.70 -4.83
N PRO A 17 -2.54 -14.91 -4.41
CA PRO A 17 -2.18 -14.52 -3.06
C PRO A 17 -2.26 -13.03 -2.93
N ARG A 18 -2.68 -12.60 -1.76
CA ARG A 18 -2.62 -11.19 -1.43
C ARG A 18 -1.16 -10.82 -1.40
N LYS A 19 -0.81 -9.82 -2.16
CA LYS A 19 0.58 -9.40 -2.21
C LYS A 19 0.87 -8.48 -1.05
N THR A 20 1.72 -8.97 -0.16
CA THR A 20 2.26 -8.17 0.92
C THR A 20 3.36 -7.31 0.34
N GLY A 21 3.42 -6.06 0.76
CA GLY A 21 4.45 -5.20 0.23
C GLY A 21 4.52 -3.85 0.92
N ILE A 22 5.31 -2.99 0.30
CA ILE A 22 5.58 -1.64 0.78
C ILE A 22 5.12 -0.68 -0.29
N PHE A 23 4.43 0.36 0.13
CA PHE A 23 3.92 1.38 -0.78
C PHE A 23 4.27 2.77 -0.27
N ALA A 24 4.20 3.73 -1.19
CA ALA A 24 4.36 5.13 -0.85
C ALA A 24 3.13 5.90 -1.29
N ILE A 25 2.69 6.83 -0.45
CA ILE A 25 1.71 7.84 -0.80
C ILE A 25 2.48 9.14 -0.92
N ARG A 26 2.47 9.73 -2.10
CA ARG A 26 3.24 10.94 -2.37
C ARG A 26 2.31 12.11 -2.65
N CYS A 27 2.68 13.27 -2.13
CA CYS A 27 2.01 14.53 -2.45
C CYS A 27 2.96 15.36 -3.29
N ARG A 28 2.60 15.59 -4.56
CA ARG A 28 3.49 16.29 -5.48
C ARG A 28 3.66 17.76 -5.15
N THR A 29 2.58 18.40 -4.71
CA THR A 29 2.62 19.83 -4.47
C THR A 29 3.34 20.20 -3.19
N LEU A 30 3.34 19.31 -2.20
CA LEU A 30 3.98 19.54 -0.92
C LEU A 30 5.34 18.85 -0.80
N ASP A 31 5.72 18.11 -1.85
CA ASP A 31 6.98 17.36 -1.87
C ASP A 31 7.13 16.47 -0.63
N ALA A 32 6.05 15.79 -0.28
CA ALA A 32 6.00 14.93 0.90
C ALA A 32 5.64 13.52 0.49
N ALA A 33 6.08 12.56 1.30
CA ALA A 33 5.78 11.16 1.06
C ALA A 33 5.59 10.42 2.37
N TRP A 34 4.74 9.41 2.35
CA TRP A 34 4.50 8.53 3.49
C TRP A 34 4.63 7.10 3.01
N ILE A 35 5.32 6.28 3.80
CA ILE A 35 5.57 4.89 3.47
C ILE A 35 4.80 4.00 4.42
N GLY A 36 4.11 3.01 3.86
CA GLY A 36 3.37 2.05 4.64
C GLY A 36 3.58 0.64 4.14
N THR A 37 3.10 -0.30 4.92
CA THR A 37 3.10 -1.71 4.57
C THR A 37 1.67 -2.21 4.54
N SER A 38 1.43 -3.25 3.75
CA SER A 38 0.10 -3.84 3.69
C SER A 38 0.21 -5.33 3.38
N GLY A 39 -0.68 -6.12 3.97
CA GLY A 39 -0.85 -7.51 3.60
C GLY A 39 -1.59 -7.68 2.28
N ASP A 40 -2.18 -6.60 1.77
CA ASP A 40 -2.86 -6.60 0.49
C ASP A 40 -2.57 -5.26 -0.18
N ILE A 41 -1.44 -5.21 -0.86
CA ILE A 41 -0.92 -3.97 -1.39
C ILE A 41 -1.84 -3.36 -2.46
N GLU A 42 -2.59 -4.19 -3.15
CA GLU A 42 -3.47 -3.69 -4.21
C GLU A 42 -4.69 -2.97 -3.64
N LYS A 43 -5.15 -3.39 -2.46
CA LYS A 43 -6.32 -2.77 -1.83
C LYS A 43 -5.97 -1.66 -0.87
N ALA A 44 -4.70 -1.51 -0.55
CA ALA A 44 -4.28 -0.50 0.42
C ALA A 44 -4.62 0.90 -0.06
N GLN A 45 -4.45 1.18 -1.34
CA GLN A 45 -4.78 2.49 -1.90
C GLN A 45 -6.22 2.87 -1.64
N ASN A 46 -7.14 1.96 -1.94
CA ASN A 46 -8.57 2.25 -1.77
C ASN A 46 -8.91 2.54 -0.33
N ARG A 47 -8.33 1.79 0.61
CA ARG A 47 -8.57 2.04 2.03
C ARG A 47 -8.07 3.40 2.47
N HIS A 48 -6.85 3.75 2.08
CA HIS A 48 -6.30 5.04 2.46
C HIS A 48 -7.06 6.19 1.82
N TRP A 49 -7.35 6.08 0.51
CA TRP A 49 -8.13 7.10 -0.18
C TRP A 49 -9.52 7.27 0.44
N PHE A 50 -10.16 6.17 0.81
CA PHE A 50 -11.48 6.22 1.42
C PHE A 50 -11.45 7.01 2.73
N THR A 51 -10.52 6.69 3.62
CA THR A 51 -10.43 7.40 4.91
C THR A 51 -10.00 8.85 4.72
N LEU A 52 -9.14 9.12 3.76
CA LEU A 52 -8.74 10.51 3.47
C LEU A 52 -9.91 11.33 2.94
N LYS A 53 -10.73 10.75 2.07
CA LYS A 53 -11.91 11.46 1.56
C LYS A 53 -12.93 11.72 2.65
N LEU A 54 -13.03 10.85 3.63
CA LEU A 54 -13.91 11.04 4.77
C LEU A 54 -13.35 12.00 5.81
N GLY A 55 -12.07 12.32 5.73
CA GLY A 55 -11.42 13.16 6.72
C GLY A 55 -11.09 12.44 8.02
N THR A 56 -10.98 11.11 7.98
CA THR A 56 -10.80 10.29 9.17
C THR A 56 -9.52 9.48 9.17
N HIS A 57 -8.56 9.85 8.34
CA HIS A 57 -7.31 9.11 8.29
C HIS A 57 -6.55 9.23 9.62
N HIS A 58 -5.96 8.12 10.06
CA HIS A 58 -5.31 8.06 11.37
C HIS A 58 -3.97 8.81 11.45
N ILE A 59 -3.44 9.25 10.33
CA ILE A 59 -2.20 10.04 10.29
C ILE A 59 -2.58 11.51 10.05
N PRO A 60 -2.51 12.35 11.08
CA PRO A 60 -2.95 13.75 10.93
C PRO A 60 -2.17 14.53 9.88
N ALA A 61 -0.87 14.29 9.76
CA ALA A 61 -0.05 14.98 8.78
C ALA A 61 -0.51 14.67 7.36
N LEU A 62 -0.81 13.39 7.09
CA LEU A 62 -1.29 12.97 5.78
C LEU A 62 -2.68 13.54 5.51
N GLN A 63 -3.57 13.48 6.50
CA GLN A 63 -4.91 14.03 6.34
C GLN A 63 -4.86 15.53 6.07
N GLY A 64 -4.01 16.24 6.79
CA GLY A 64 -3.85 17.67 6.58
C GLY A 64 -3.33 17.99 5.19
N ALA A 65 -2.36 17.23 4.72
CA ALA A 65 -1.84 17.42 3.38
C ALA A 65 -2.90 17.16 2.32
N TRP A 66 -3.70 16.12 2.53
CA TRP A 66 -4.81 15.80 1.62
C TRP A 66 -5.82 16.95 1.57
N ASN A 67 -6.16 17.50 2.72
CA ASN A 67 -7.11 18.62 2.79
C ASN A 67 -6.56 19.86 2.09
N ASP A 68 -5.26 20.10 2.19
CA ASP A 68 -4.64 21.27 1.60
C ASP A 68 -4.41 21.14 0.10
N ALA A 69 -3.92 19.99 -0.34
CA ALA A 69 -3.48 19.81 -1.72
C ALA A 69 -4.54 19.17 -2.62
N GLY A 70 -5.43 18.37 -2.05
CA GLY A 70 -6.47 17.70 -2.80
C GLY A 70 -6.03 16.37 -3.38
N GLU A 71 -7.00 15.57 -3.76
CA GLU A 71 -6.76 14.20 -4.22
C GLU A 71 -5.84 14.14 -5.45
N THR A 72 -6.00 15.09 -6.36
CA THR A 72 -5.24 15.06 -7.62
C THR A 72 -3.75 15.27 -7.42
N ALA A 73 -3.35 15.81 -6.27
CA ALA A 73 -1.94 16.00 -5.96
C ALA A 73 -1.28 14.74 -5.40
N PHE A 74 -2.06 13.72 -5.12
CA PHE A 74 -1.56 12.51 -4.47
C PHE A 74 -1.39 11.37 -5.45
N GLU A 75 -0.35 10.58 -5.22
CA GLU A 75 -0.05 9.39 -6.00
C GLU A 75 0.21 8.23 -5.07
N TYR A 76 -0.19 7.05 -5.51
CA TYR A 76 0.08 5.81 -4.80
C TYR A 76 1.06 4.98 -5.62
N GLU A 77 2.15 4.56 -5.00
CA GLU A 77 3.16 3.79 -5.69
C GLU A 77 3.50 2.54 -4.88
N VAL A 78 3.46 1.39 -5.52
CA VAL A 78 3.95 0.15 -4.89
C VAL A 78 5.45 0.13 -5.06
N LEU A 79 6.17 0.16 -3.95
CA LEU A 79 7.63 0.20 -3.97
C LEU A 79 8.23 -1.18 -4.08
N GLU A 80 7.65 -2.14 -3.36
CA GLU A 80 8.22 -3.48 -3.31
C GLU A 80 7.16 -4.46 -2.85
N THR A 81 7.20 -5.68 -3.39
CA THR A 81 6.33 -6.77 -2.93
C THR A 81 7.19 -7.90 -2.41
N LEU A 82 6.63 -8.68 -1.48
CA LEU A 82 7.32 -9.80 -0.87
C LEU A 82 6.77 -11.11 -1.41
N ASP A 83 7.61 -12.14 -1.37
CA ASP A 83 7.20 -13.48 -1.75
C ASP A 83 6.20 -14.05 -0.77
N ASP A 84 5.24 -14.82 -1.29
CA ASP A 84 4.24 -15.47 -0.46
C ASP A 84 4.82 -16.65 0.31
N ASP A 85 5.98 -17.13 -0.10
CA ASP A 85 6.62 -18.29 0.52
C ASP A 85 7.23 -17.97 1.88
N LEU A 86 7.32 -16.70 2.23
CA LEU A 86 7.90 -16.32 3.51
C LEU A 86 6.97 -16.70 4.66
N SER A 87 7.59 -17.20 5.74
CA SER A 87 6.84 -17.41 6.97
C SER A 87 6.33 -16.06 7.50
N PRO A 88 5.31 -16.06 8.38
CA PRO A 88 4.84 -14.80 8.96
C PRO A 88 5.93 -14.00 9.65
N LEU A 89 6.80 -14.68 10.39
CA LEU A 89 7.89 -13.99 11.07
C LEU A 89 8.90 -13.40 10.07
N ALA A 90 9.28 -14.16 9.07
CA ALA A 90 10.21 -13.68 8.05
C ALA A 90 9.59 -12.52 7.27
N ARG A 91 8.30 -12.59 7.01
CA ARG A 91 7.59 -11.52 6.33
C ARG A 91 7.60 -10.24 7.15
N ASP A 92 7.29 -10.33 8.43
CA ASP A 92 7.29 -9.16 9.30
C ASP A 92 8.67 -8.53 9.39
N ASN A 93 9.71 -9.36 9.54
CA ASN A 93 11.08 -8.87 9.59
C ASN A 93 11.48 -8.19 8.29
N ALA A 94 11.12 -8.78 7.17
CA ALA A 94 11.42 -8.21 5.86
C ALA A 94 10.70 -6.88 5.66
N LEU A 95 9.42 -6.80 6.08
CA LEU A 95 8.66 -5.56 5.97
C LEU A 95 9.29 -4.44 6.76
N LYS A 96 9.70 -4.73 7.99
CA LYS A 96 10.33 -3.72 8.84
C LYS A 96 11.62 -3.21 8.24
N ALA A 97 12.46 -4.13 7.76
CA ALA A 97 13.75 -3.77 7.19
C ALA A 97 13.58 -2.96 5.92
N LYS A 98 12.69 -3.39 5.03
CA LYS A 98 12.47 -2.71 3.77
C LYS A 98 11.78 -1.37 3.96
N ARG A 99 10.85 -1.28 4.89
CA ARG A 99 10.18 -0.03 5.20
C ARG A 99 11.18 1.02 5.69
N ALA A 100 12.08 0.61 6.59
CA ALA A 100 13.10 1.50 7.10
C ALA A 100 14.04 1.97 5.99
N ALA A 101 14.43 1.05 5.10
CA ALA A 101 15.31 1.39 3.99
C ALA A 101 14.65 2.38 3.04
N TRP A 102 13.38 2.15 2.71
CA TRP A 102 12.66 3.05 1.82
C TRP A 102 12.39 4.41 2.46
N LYS A 103 12.09 4.42 3.77
CA LYS A 103 11.91 5.67 4.49
C LYS A 103 13.15 6.54 4.38
N GLU A 104 14.30 5.95 4.59
CA GLU A 104 15.57 6.67 4.52
C GLU A 104 15.88 7.12 3.10
N LYS A 105 15.66 6.22 2.14
CA LYS A 105 15.96 6.49 0.74
C LYS A 105 15.12 7.64 0.19
N LEU A 106 13.86 7.71 0.57
CA LEU A 106 12.93 8.72 0.07
C LEU A 106 12.81 9.94 0.98
N GLY A 107 13.38 9.88 2.17
CA GLY A 107 13.19 10.94 3.15
C GLY A 107 11.73 11.07 3.56
N ALA A 108 11.03 9.95 3.68
CA ALA A 108 9.59 9.92 3.90
C ALA A 108 9.25 9.67 5.35
N GLU A 109 7.99 9.93 5.69
CA GLU A 109 7.46 9.60 7.00
C GLU A 109 6.81 8.22 6.96
N LEU A 110 6.62 7.61 8.11
CA LEU A 110 5.92 6.33 8.21
C LEU A 110 4.43 6.55 8.42
N LEU A 111 3.66 5.65 7.81
CA LEU A 111 2.23 5.57 8.04
C LEU A 111 1.93 4.78 9.30
#